data_d1111e86a07b9a4835deeea02c4b47b6
#
_entry.id   d1111e86a07b9a4835deeea02c4b47b6
#
_cell.length_a   1.000
_cell.length_b   1.000
_cell.length_c   1.000
_cell.angle_alpha   90.00
_cell.angle_beta   90.00
_cell.angle_gamma   90.00
#
_symmetry.space_group_name_H-M   'P 1'
#
loop_
_entity.id
_entity.type
_entity.pdbx_description
1 polymer ?
#
loop_
_entity_poly.entity_id
_entity_poly.type
_entity_poly.pdbx_seq_one_letter_code
_entity_poly.pdbx_strand_id
1 'polypeptide(L)'
;MNSDKNDAVSPVVGVMLMLVVTIIVAAFVSVFAGSAFGNTETTPSAAIDVKIMSNGGLNKDQYVMLIEHHGGSSIPTSDMRIISHYTPPTSKEKGMQRGEITTSTTAVGITVNGEAVPSVKVPYLNDVSRGKPGAAGTNFGEYTFSSGDVLSTGSSVGTQKVLGFDMTTAA
;
A
#
# COMPACT_ATOMS: atom_id res chain seq x y z
N MET A 1 27.26 15.26 78.28
CA MET A 1 27.35 16.15 77.12
C MET A 1 27.77 15.29 75.96
N ASN A 2 26.80 14.67 75.25
CA ASN A 2 26.98 13.93 74.01
C ASN A 2 25.85 14.34 73.11
N SER A 3 25.96 15.51 72.57
CA SER A 3 25.14 15.97 71.46
C SER A 3 26.09 16.43 70.37
N ASP A 4 25.74 16.28 69.15
CA ASP A 4 26.25 16.98 67.95
C ASP A 4 27.13 16.20 67.00
N LYS A 5 27.05 14.86 66.96
CA LYS A 5 27.65 14.13 65.82
C LYS A 5 26.66 13.70 64.75
N ASN A 6 25.35 13.83 64.98
CA ASN A 6 24.31 13.39 64.00
C ASN A 6 23.83 14.51 63.08
N ASP A 7 24.07 15.79 63.43
CA ASP A 7 23.55 16.91 62.61
C ASP A 7 24.38 17.20 61.35
N ALA A 8 25.65 16.75 61.32
CA ALA A 8 26.51 16.97 60.16
C ALA A 8 26.25 15.96 58.99
N VAL A 9 25.67 14.80 59.31
CA VAL A 9 25.40 13.76 58.31
C VAL A 9 24.08 14.02 57.58
N SER A 10 23.11 14.65 58.23
CA SER A 10 21.77 14.92 57.66
C SER A 10 21.76 15.82 56.41
N PRO A 11 22.51 16.94 56.35
CA PRO A 11 22.53 17.77 55.14
C PRO A 11 23.19 17.08 53.96
N VAL A 12 24.26 16.31 54.19
CA VAL A 12 24.97 15.56 53.11
C VAL A 12 24.11 14.46 52.55
N VAL A 13 23.42 13.71 53.38
CA VAL A 13 22.49 12.64 52.95
C VAL A 13 21.34 13.24 52.15
N GLY A 14 20.81 14.41 52.56
CA GLY A 14 19.74 15.09 51.83
C GLY A 14 20.17 15.51 50.41
N VAL A 15 21.38 16.07 50.26
CA VAL A 15 21.90 16.44 48.93
C VAL A 15 22.18 15.23 48.08
N MET A 16 22.74 14.15 48.62
CA MET A 16 22.96 12.90 47.88
C MET A 16 21.65 12.25 47.43
N LEU A 17 20.64 12.27 48.29
CA LEU A 17 19.33 11.72 47.94
C LEU A 17 18.64 12.55 46.85
N MET A 18 18.73 13.86 46.90
CA MET A 18 18.20 14.76 45.87
C MET A 18 18.89 14.53 44.51
N LEU A 19 20.21 14.32 44.51
CA LEU A 19 20.99 14.07 43.31
C LEU A 19 20.59 12.72 42.69
N VAL A 20 20.43 11.68 43.49
CA VAL A 20 19.97 10.37 42.99
C VAL A 20 18.57 10.45 42.41
N VAL A 21 17.64 11.12 43.07
CA VAL A 21 16.27 11.29 42.56
C VAL A 21 16.25 12.06 41.23
N THR A 22 17.05 13.14 41.13
CA THR A 22 17.10 13.91 39.87
C THR A 22 17.66 13.10 38.70
N ILE A 23 18.67 12.26 38.93
CA ILE A 23 19.21 11.37 37.88
C ILE A 23 18.17 10.33 37.46
N ILE A 24 17.46 9.73 38.41
CA ILE A 24 16.41 8.74 38.11
C ILE A 24 15.29 9.40 37.32
N VAL A 25 14.80 10.57 37.74
CA VAL A 25 13.77 11.30 37.02
C VAL A 25 14.23 11.67 35.60
N ALA A 26 15.47 12.17 35.46
CA ALA A 26 16.04 12.51 34.16
C ALA A 26 16.13 11.29 33.24
N ALA A 27 16.50 10.12 33.76
CA ALA A 27 16.54 8.88 33.02
C ALA A 27 15.14 8.47 32.52
N PHE A 28 14.13 8.51 33.36
CA PHE A 28 12.75 8.22 32.98
C PHE A 28 12.23 9.20 31.92
N VAL A 29 12.48 10.50 32.09
CA VAL A 29 12.06 11.50 31.07
C VAL A 29 12.77 11.29 29.76
N SER A 30 14.06 10.94 29.74
CA SER A 30 14.81 10.66 28.51
C SER A 30 14.26 9.45 27.76
N VAL A 31 13.92 8.37 28.46
CA VAL A 31 13.31 7.17 27.86
C VAL A 31 11.92 7.49 27.31
N PHE A 32 11.12 8.23 28.06
CA PHE A 32 9.77 8.59 27.63
C PHE A 32 9.79 9.55 26.44
N ALA A 33 10.67 10.55 26.44
CA ALA A 33 10.85 11.45 25.32
C ALA A 33 11.32 10.70 24.06
N GLY A 34 12.28 9.79 24.21
CA GLY A 34 12.77 8.98 23.09
C GLY A 34 11.69 8.09 22.47
N SER A 35 10.79 7.53 23.28
CA SER A 35 9.69 6.70 22.76
C SER A 35 8.51 7.51 22.22
N ALA A 36 8.30 8.73 22.70
CA ALA A 36 7.22 9.60 22.23
C ALA A 36 7.50 10.21 20.84
N PHE A 37 8.78 10.35 20.48
CA PHE A 37 9.19 10.88 19.17
C PHE A 37 9.71 9.81 18.19
N GLY A 38 9.90 8.58 18.65
CA GLY A 38 10.36 7.47 17.83
C GLY A 38 9.17 6.65 17.33
N ASN A 39 8.93 6.66 16.03
CA ASN A 39 7.93 5.89 15.27
C ASN A 39 6.53 6.52 15.15
N THR A 40 6.47 7.76 14.70
CA THR A 40 5.30 8.14 13.92
C THR A 40 5.54 7.58 12.51
N GLU A 41 5.11 6.34 12.25
CA GLU A 41 4.98 5.86 10.89
C GLU A 41 4.00 6.81 10.19
N THR A 42 4.52 7.65 9.31
CA THR A 42 3.68 8.51 8.49
C THR A 42 2.88 7.60 7.57
N THR A 43 1.56 7.58 7.78
CA THR A 43 0.66 6.86 6.88
C THR A 43 0.95 7.32 5.45
N PRO A 44 1.27 6.41 4.53
CA PRO A 44 1.52 6.78 3.15
C PRO A 44 0.28 7.44 2.57
N SER A 45 0.44 8.61 2.00
CA SER A 45 -0.62 9.33 1.28
C SER A 45 -0.30 9.34 -0.20
N ALA A 46 -1.27 9.00 -1.04
CA ALA A 46 -1.12 8.98 -2.48
C ALA A 46 -2.34 9.60 -3.16
N ALA A 47 -2.11 10.39 -4.18
CA ALA A 47 -3.13 10.89 -5.09
C ALA A 47 -3.22 9.93 -6.27
N ILE A 48 -4.32 9.19 -6.35
CA ILE A 48 -4.54 8.15 -7.37
C ILE A 48 -5.77 8.54 -8.19
N ASP A 49 -5.65 8.46 -9.51
CA ASP A 49 -6.75 8.59 -10.44
C ASP A 49 -7.01 7.25 -11.15
N VAL A 50 -8.29 6.90 -11.29
CA VAL A 50 -8.70 5.65 -11.92
C VAL A 50 -9.59 5.95 -13.11
N LYS A 51 -9.17 5.51 -14.30
CA LYS A 51 -9.89 5.71 -15.56
C LYS A 51 -10.21 4.36 -16.19
N ILE A 52 -11.45 4.19 -16.65
CA ILE A 52 -11.83 3.08 -17.49
C ILE A 52 -12.07 3.64 -18.89
N MET A 53 -11.31 3.17 -19.85
CA MET A 53 -11.39 3.62 -21.22
C MET A 53 -11.76 2.47 -22.14
N SER A 54 -12.60 2.75 -23.13
CA SER A 54 -12.75 1.85 -24.27
C SER A 54 -11.46 1.93 -25.09
N ASN A 55 -10.77 0.81 -25.21
CA ASN A 55 -9.60 0.72 -26.06
C ASN A 55 -10.06 0.67 -27.51
N GLY A 56 -10.16 1.82 -28.15
CA GLY A 56 -10.53 1.98 -29.57
C GLY A 56 -9.48 1.46 -30.56
N GLY A 57 -8.47 0.70 -30.08
CA GLY A 57 -7.49 0.02 -30.89
C GLY A 57 -8.06 -1.16 -31.65
N LEU A 58 -7.21 -2.11 -32.05
CA LEU A 58 -7.51 -3.24 -32.94
C LEU A 58 -8.72 -4.12 -32.57
N ASN A 59 -9.20 -4.01 -31.32
CA ASN A 59 -10.40 -4.71 -30.84
C ASN A 59 -11.36 -3.69 -30.19
N LYS A 60 -12.42 -3.34 -30.91
CA LYS A 60 -13.39 -2.29 -30.55
C LYS A 60 -14.15 -2.50 -29.25
N ASP A 61 -14.14 -3.72 -28.70
CA ASP A 61 -14.91 -4.09 -27.50
C ASP A 61 -14.05 -4.33 -26.27
N GLN A 62 -12.83 -3.79 -26.25
CA GLN A 62 -11.96 -3.93 -25.10
C GLN A 62 -11.99 -2.69 -24.20
N TYR A 63 -12.22 -2.92 -22.93
CA TYR A 63 -12.14 -1.92 -21.89
C TYR A 63 -10.85 -2.13 -21.09
N VAL A 64 -10.12 -1.05 -20.85
CA VAL A 64 -8.89 -1.06 -20.07
C VAL A 64 -9.07 -0.11 -18.90
N MET A 65 -8.72 -0.57 -17.71
CA MET A 65 -8.61 0.29 -16.53
C MET A 65 -7.17 0.76 -16.40
N LEU A 66 -7.00 2.05 -16.27
CA LEU A 66 -5.73 2.70 -15.91
C LEU A 66 -5.82 3.25 -14.50
N ILE A 67 -4.76 3.05 -13.73
CA ILE A 67 -4.61 3.60 -12.39
C ILE A 67 -3.34 4.43 -12.41
N GLU A 68 -3.48 5.73 -12.26
CA GLU A 68 -2.40 6.71 -12.37
C GLU A 68 -2.04 7.22 -10.98
N HIS A 69 -0.74 7.28 -10.66
CA HIS A 69 -0.23 7.85 -9.41
C HIS A 69 0.26 9.28 -9.67
N HIS A 70 -0.54 10.27 -9.27
CA HIS A 70 -0.22 11.68 -9.51
C HIS A 70 0.73 12.29 -8.48
N GLY A 71 0.87 11.70 -7.31
CA GLY A 71 1.77 12.24 -6.30
C GLY A 71 1.59 11.60 -4.93
N GLY A 72 2.55 11.84 -4.05
CA GLY A 72 2.57 11.32 -2.70
C GLY A 72 3.61 10.22 -2.49
N SER A 73 3.38 9.39 -1.49
CA SER A 73 4.31 8.33 -1.08
C SER A 73 4.31 7.18 -2.07
N SER A 74 5.49 6.63 -2.35
CA SER A 74 5.62 5.38 -3.09
C SER A 74 5.09 4.20 -2.27
N ILE A 75 4.31 3.33 -2.89
CA ILE A 75 3.63 2.21 -2.23
C ILE A 75 4.11 0.89 -2.85
N PRO A 76 4.75 0.01 -2.08
CA PRO A 76 5.07 -1.33 -2.58
C PRO A 76 3.76 -2.09 -2.90
N THR A 77 3.65 -2.61 -4.11
CA THR A 77 2.45 -3.37 -4.50
C THR A 77 2.33 -4.72 -3.78
N SER A 78 3.41 -5.19 -3.14
CA SER A 78 3.38 -6.33 -2.23
C SER A 78 2.46 -6.11 -1.03
N ASP A 79 2.37 -4.86 -0.57
CA ASP A 79 1.61 -4.46 0.63
C ASP A 79 0.27 -3.81 0.25
N MET A 80 0.01 -3.72 -1.06
CA MET A 80 -1.18 -3.07 -1.60
C MET A 80 -2.30 -4.07 -1.84
N ARG A 81 -3.52 -3.65 -1.50
CA ARG A 81 -4.75 -4.37 -1.80
C ARG A 81 -5.71 -3.44 -2.52
N ILE A 82 -6.16 -3.84 -3.70
CA ILE A 82 -7.14 -3.10 -4.48
C ILE A 82 -8.50 -3.75 -4.26
N ILE A 83 -9.46 -2.98 -3.80
CA ILE A 83 -10.84 -3.42 -3.61
C ILE A 83 -11.72 -2.57 -4.50
N SER A 84 -12.49 -3.23 -5.36
CA SER A 84 -13.49 -2.58 -6.21
C SER A 84 -14.90 -2.98 -5.79
N HIS A 85 -15.81 -2.04 -5.87
CA HIS A 85 -17.23 -2.25 -5.64
C HIS A 85 -18.01 -1.68 -6.81
N TYR A 86 -18.93 -2.46 -7.35
CA TYR A 86 -19.82 -1.99 -8.41
C TYR A 86 -21.21 -2.65 -8.30
N THR A 87 -22.22 -1.98 -8.85
CA THR A 87 -23.57 -2.52 -8.94
C THR A 87 -23.88 -2.71 -10.42
N PRO A 88 -24.07 -3.96 -10.89
CA PRO A 88 -24.38 -4.20 -12.30
C PRO A 88 -25.77 -3.65 -12.65
N PRO A 89 -25.92 -2.96 -13.80
CA PRO A 89 -27.18 -2.31 -14.16
C PRO A 89 -28.30 -3.30 -14.53
N THR A 90 -27.95 -4.47 -15.01
CA THR A 90 -28.91 -5.48 -15.48
C THR A 90 -28.32 -6.88 -15.37
N SER A 91 -28.24 -7.43 -14.19
CA SER A 91 -27.73 -8.79 -14.10
C SER A 91 -28.68 -9.72 -13.39
N LYS A 92 -28.55 -11.00 -13.69
CA LYS A 92 -29.15 -12.10 -12.93
C LYS A 92 -28.66 -12.06 -11.47
N GLU A 93 -27.53 -11.41 -11.23
CA GLU A 93 -26.97 -11.17 -9.91
C GLU A 93 -27.46 -9.83 -9.38
N LYS A 94 -28.27 -9.89 -8.31
CA LYS A 94 -28.78 -8.72 -7.61
C LYS A 94 -27.82 -8.36 -6.49
N GLY A 95 -27.35 -7.12 -6.48
CA GLY A 95 -26.57 -6.58 -5.36
C GLY A 95 -25.22 -6.01 -5.76
N MET A 96 -24.50 -5.53 -4.75
CA MET A 96 -23.16 -4.99 -4.91
C MET A 96 -22.16 -6.14 -5.10
N GLN A 97 -21.41 -6.09 -6.18
CA GLN A 97 -20.33 -7.01 -6.47
C GLN A 97 -19.01 -6.43 -5.94
N ARG A 98 -18.09 -7.31 -5.55
CA ARG A 98 -16.80 -6.93 -4.99
C ARG A 98 -15.67 -7.67 -5.70
N GLY A 99 -14.72 -6.91 -6.22
CA GLY A 99 -13.43 -7.42 -6.68
C GLY A 99 -12.35 -7.18 -5.63
N GLU A 100 -11.38 -8.08 -5.57
CA GLU A 100 -10.22 -7.94 -4.71
C GLU A 100 -8.96 -8.43 -5.41
N ILE A 101 -7.95 -7.56 -5.48
CA ILE A 101 -6.62 -7.88 -6.00
C ILE A 101 -5.61 -7.80 -4.87
N THR A 102 -4.85 -8.87 -4.72
CA THR A 102 -3.73 -9.00 -3.78
C THR A 102 -2.55 -9.67 -4.49
N THR A 103 -1.42 -9.76 -3.85
CA THR A 103 -0.24 -10.48 -4.37
C THR A 103 -0.51 -11.96 -4.65
N SER A 104 -1.48 -12.56 -3.95
CA SER A 104 -1.91 -13.95 -4.15
C SER A 104 -2.89 -14.15 -5.30
N THR A 105 -3.37 -13.04 -5.92
CA THR A 105 -4.31 -13.12 -7.04
C THR A 105 -3.65 -13.83 -8.22
N THR A 106 -4.36 -14.81 -8.78
CA THR A 106 -3.87 -15.59 -9.91
C THR A 106 -3.70 -14.73 -11.15
N ALA A 107 -2.63 -14.99 -11.90
CA ALA A 107 -2.38 -14.35 -13.18
C ALA A 107 -3.48 -14.74 -14.21
N VAL A 108 -3.72 -13.85 -15.14
CA VAL A 108 -4.69 -14.04 -16.24
C VAL A 108 -4.02 -13.81 -17.58
N GLY A 109 -4.55 -14.44 -18.62
CA GLY A 109 -4.19 -14.13 -20.00
C GLY A 109 -4.84 -12.82 -20.43
N ILE A 110 -4.06 -11.91 -20.98
CA ILE A 110 -4.55 -10.62 -21.51
C ILE A 110 -4.09 -10.45 -22.94
N THR A 111 -4.74 -9.54 -23.67
CA THR A 111 -4.30 -9.14 -25.02
C THR A 111 -3.91 -7.69 -24.99
N VAL A 112 -2.65 -7.39 -25.32
CA VAL A 112 -2.12 -6.02 -25.35
C VAL A 112 -1.66 -5.71 -26.76
N ASN A 113 -2.19 -4.65 -27.37
CA ASN A 113 -1.87 -4.24 -28.74
C ASN A 113 -2.01 -5.37 -29.79
N GLY A 114 -2.97 -6.29 -29.59
CA GLY A 114 -3.19 -7.44 -30.47
C GLY A 114 -2.28 -8.65 -30.18
N GLU A 115 -1.34 -8.56 -29.26
CA GLU A 115 -0.47 -9.66 -28.82
C GLU A 115 -1.05 -10.33 -27.58
N ALA A 116 -1.20 -11.65 -27.60
CA ALA A 116 -1.65 -12.42 -26.45
C ALA A 116 -0.49 -12.60 -25.43
N VAL A 117 -0.72 -12.22 -24.21
CA VAL A 117 0.21 -12.42 -23.07
C VAL A 117 -0.45 -13.41 -22.10
N PRO A 118 0.05 -14.63 -21.99
CA PRO A 118 -0.68 -15.73 -21.37
C PRO A 118 -0.78 -15.65 -19.84
N SER A 119 0.12 -14.94 -19.18
CA SER A 119 0.19 -14.94 -17.72
C SER A 119 0.66 -13.58 -17.20
N VAL A 120 -0.28 -12.77 -16.72
CA VAL A 120 -0.01 -11.44 -16.13
C VAL A 120 -0.80 -11.29 -14.85
N LYS A 121 -0.13 -10.85 -13.79
CA LYS A 121 -0.81 -10.40 -12.57
C LYS A 121 -1.24 -8.95 -12.74
N VAL A 122 -2.53 -8.75 -12.94
CA VAL A 122 -3.13 -7.43 -13.16
C VAL A 122 -3.52 -6.76 -11.83
N PRO A 123 -3.47 -5.42 -11.77
CA PRO A 123 -2.96 -4.48 -12.78
C PRO A 123 -1.42 -4.51 -12.85
N TYR A 124 -0.88 -4.52 -14.05
CA TYR A 124 0.57 -4.53 -14.26
C TYR A 124 1.11 -3.11 -14.44
N LEU A 125 2.40 -2.92 -14.17
CA LEU A 125 3.08 -1.64 -14.40
C LEU A 125 3.25 -1.40 -15.91
N ASN A 126 2.64 -0.35 -16.42
CA ASN A 126 2.69 0.03 -17.84
C ASN A 126 3.90 0.93 -18.11
N ASP A 127 5.09 0.37 -18.00
CA ASP A 127 6.36 1.04 -18.27
C ASP A 127 7.18 0.22 -19.27
N VAL A 128 7.31 0.74 -20.49
CA VAL A 128 8.05 0.08 -21.57
C VAL A 128 9.54 -0.12 -21.25
N SER A 129 10.10 0.68 -20.35
CA SER A 129 11.51 0.54 -19.94
C SER A 129 11.75 -0.71 -19.08
N ARG A 130 10.71 -1.18 -18.41
CA ARG A 130 10.76 -2.39 -17.57
C ARG A 130 10.38 -3.68 -18.29
N GLY A 131 9.96 -3.56 -19.55
CA GLY A 131 9.65 -4.71 -20.39
C GLY A 131 8.19 -4.83 -20.78
N LYS A 132 7.86 -5.98 -21.34
CA LYS A 132 6.48 -6.29 -21.74
C LYS A 132 5.62 -6.66 -20.53
N PRO A 133 4.29 -6.52 -20.62
CA PRO A 133 3.38 -7.03 -19.59
C PRO A 133 3.68 -8.49 -19.22
N GLY A 134 3.72 -8.80 -17.94
CA GLY A 134 4.08 -10.14 -17.44
C GLY A 134 5.58 -10.41 -17.31
N ALA A 135 6.45 -9.49 -17.72
CA ALA A 135 7.87 -9.59 -17.41
C ALA A 135 8.13 -9.43 -15.91
N ALA A 136 9.27 -9.93 -15.44
CA ALA A 136 9.68 -9.78 -14.04
C ALA A 136 9.73 -8.28 -13.66
N GLY A 137 9.16 -7.93 -12.52
CA GLY A 137 9.07 -6.56 -12.04
C GLY A 137 7.95 -5.71 -12.66
N THR A 138 7.09 -6.28 -13.53
CA THR A 138 5.89 -5.59 -14.05
C THR A 138 4.59 -6.12 -13.46
N ASN A 139 4.59 -7.32 -12.89
CA ASN A 139 3.41 -7.95 -12.32
C ASN A 139 3.01 -7.33 -10.97
N PHE A 140 1.73 -7.30 -10.66
CA PHE A 140 1.24 -6.86 -9.36
C PHE A 140 1.89 -7.64 -8.22
N GLY A 141 2.42 -6.91 -7.24
CA GLY A 141 3.18 -7.48 -6.13
C GLY A 141 4.70 -7.47 -6.33
N GLU A 142 5.20 -7.14 -7.53
CA GLU A 142 6.64 -7.19 -7.85
C GLU A 142 7.30 -5.82 -7.99
N TYR A 143 6.55 -4.73 -7.93
CA TYR A 143 7.06 -3.36 -8.11
C TYR A 143 6.56 -2.42 -7.01
N THR A 144 7.20 -1.26 -6.92
CA THR A 144 6.76 -0.14 -6.10
C THR A 144 6.03 0.86 -6.99
N PHE A 145 4.80 1.21 -6.62
CA PHE A 145 3.96 2.16 -7.31
C PHE A 145 4.30 3.58 -6.86
N SER A 146 4.92 4.34 -7.73
CA SER A 146 5.50 5.66 -7.45
C SER A 146 4.83 6.75 -8.26
N SER A 147 5.01 8.00 -7.84
CA SER A 147 4.47 9.15 -8.56
C SER A 147 4.93 9.16 -10.03
N GLY A 148 3.97 9.30 -10.93
CA GLY A 148 4.18 9.22 -12.39
C GLY A 148 3.96 7.84 -12.99
N ASP A 149 3.86 6.78 -12.17
CA ASP A 149 3.59 5.44 -12.67
C ASP A 149 2.12 5.29 -13.09
N VAL A 150 1.92 4.44 -14.09
CA VAL A 150 0.61 4.06 -14.60
C VAL A 150 0.47 2.54 -14.57
N LEU A 151 -0.56 2.07 -13.89
CA LEU A 151 -0.92 0.66 -13.92
C LEU A 151 -2.00 0.43 -14.96
N SER A 152 -1.94 -0.71 -15.62
CA SER A 152 -2.91 -1.09 -16.65
C SER A 152 -3.43 -2.50 -16.42
N THR A 153 -4.68 -2.70 -16.76
CA THR A 153 -5.28 -4.06 -16.83
C THR A 153 -5.09 -4.71 -18.20
N GLY A 154 -4.63 -3.95 -19.20
CA GLY A 154 -4.28 -4.40 -20.55
C GLY A 154 -5.45 -4.80 -21.44
N SER A 155 -6.51 -5.35 -20.88
CA SER A 155 -7.67 -5.81 -21.65
C SER A 155 -8.94 -5.89 -20.82
N SER A 156 -10.07 -6.19 -21.46
CA SER A 156 -11.35 -6.44 -20.78
C SER A 156 -11.23 -7.58 -19.75
N VAL A 157 -10.49 -8.63 -20.07
CA VAL A 157 -10.24 -9.76 -19.15
C VAL A 157 -9.54 -9.30 -17.89
N GLY A 158 -8.47 -8.49 -18.02
CA GLY A 158 -7.77 -7.93 -16.89
C GLY A 158 -8.65 -6.97 -16.07
N THR A 159 -9.47 -6.15 -16.75
CA THR A 159 -10.42 -5.24 -16.09
C THR A 159 -11.49 -6.01 -15.33
N GLN A 160 -12.05 -7.06 -15.92
CA GLN A 160 -13.02 -7.94 -15.25
C GLN A 160 -12.41 -8.60 -14.01
N LYS A 161 -11.15 -9.04 -14.10
CA LYS A 161 -10.44 -9.62 -12.96
C LYS A 161 -10.31 -8.63 -11.80
N VAL A 162 -9.97 -7.36 -12.07
CA VAL A 162 -9.87 -6.32 -11.04
C VAL A 162 -11.23 -5.98 -10.45
N LEU A 163 -12.29 -6.01 -11.26
CA LEU A 163 -13.65 -5.75 -10.81
C LEU A 163 -14.31 -6.97 -10.12
N GLY A 164 -13.71 -8.15 -10.23
CA GLY A 164 -14.24 -9.37 -9.62
C GLY A 164 -15.41 -9.99 -10.39
N PHE A 165 -15.47 -9.74 -11.70
CA PHE A 165 -16.42 -10.46 -12.55
C PHE A 165 -16.03 -11.93 -12.67
N ASP A 166 -16.96 -12.82 -12.41
CA ASP A 166 -16.75 -14.24 -12.67
C ASP A 166 -16.88 -14.50 -14.17
N MET A 167 -15.75 -14.90 -14.78
CA MET A 167 -15.66 -15.16 -16.21
C MET A 167 -16.46 -16.39 -16.65
N THR A 168 -16.93 -17.21 -15.70
CA THR A 168 -17.67 -18.44 -16.00
C THR A 168 -19.16 -18.20 -16.28
N THR A 169 -19.67 -16.99 -16.00
CA THR A 169 -21.10 -16.66 -16.12
C THR A 169 -21.44 -15.84 -17.37
N ALA A 170 -20.47 -15.49 -18.20
CA ALA A 170 -20.63 -14.66 -19.41
C ALA A 170 -20.71 -15.51 -20.70
N ALA A 171 -21.45 -16.62 -20.68
CA ALA A 171 -21.79 -17.42 -21.86
C ALA A 171 -23.29 -17.39 -22.09
#